data_69746dd3dfa8f85c74d0730bd1c88d36
#
_entry.id   69746dd3dfa8f85c74d0730bd1c88d36
#
_cell.length_a   1.000
_cell.length_b   1.000
_cell.length_c   1.000
_cell.angle_alpha   90.00
_cell.angle_beta   90.00
_cell.angle_gamma   90.00
#
_symmetry.space_group_name_H-M   'P 1'
#
loop_
_entity.id
_entity.type
_entity.pdbx_description
1 polymer ?
#
loop_
_entity_poly.entity_id
_entity_poly.type
_entity_poly.pdbx_seq_one_letter_code
_entity_poly.pdbx_strand_id
1 'polypeptide(L)' 'GLAKAMINKAEEVGKENGTNFVQLDIRETQEAAIQLFKSKGYKHWGTNPNYALVDGKNIKGFYFLKQLK' A
#
# COMPACT_ATOMS: atom_id res chain seq x y z
N GLY A 1 8.79 9.28 7.43
CA GLY A 1 8.71 9.62 6.04
C GLY A 1 7.28 9.71 5.54
N LEU A 2 7.13 10.00 4.26
CA LEU A 2 5.81 10.17 3.64
C LEU A 2 4.97 8.88 3.70
N ALA A 3 5.59 7.72 3.49
CA ALA A 3 4.88 6.45 3.52
C ALA A 3 4.28 6.16 4.90
N LYS A 4 5.04 6.45 5.96
CA LYS A 4 4.57 6.26 7.33
C LYS A 4 3.39 7.18 7.63
N ALA A 5 3.47 8.44 7.22
CA ALA A 5 2.39 9.41 7.41
C ALA A 5 1.13 8.99 6.64
N MET A 6 1.30 8.48 5.42
CA MET A 6 0.20 7.99 4.59
C MET A 6 -0.51 6.81 5.26
N ILE A 7 0.25 5.85 5.79
CA ILE A 7 -0.32 4.69 6.49
C ILE A 7 -1.08 5.13 7.73
N ASN A 8 -0.49 6.00 8.55
CA ASN A 8 -1.13 6.49 9.76
C ASN A 8 -2.45 7.19 9.45
N LYS A 9 -2.45 8.02 8.40
CA LYS A 9 -3.65 8.74 7.98
C LYS A 9 -4.73 7.79 7.49
N ALA A 10 -4.35 6.81 6.67
CA ALA A 10 -5.30 5.82 6.13
C ALA A 10 -5.95 5.01 7.25
N GLU A 11 -5.16 4.58 8.24
CA GLU A 11 -5.68 3.82 9.38
C GLU A 11 -6.60 4.67 10.27
N GLU A 12 -6.23 5.94 10.49
CA GLU A 12 -7.03 6.87 11.26
C GLU A 12 -8.40 7.10 10.61
N VAL A 13 -8.41 7.38 9.31
CA VAL A 13 -9.65 7.58 8.56
C VAL A 13 -10.49 6.31 8.56
N GLY A 14 -9.85 5.15 8.38
CA GLY A 14 -10.55 3.87 8.43
C GLY A 14 -11.24 3.63 9.75
N LYS A 15 -10.57 3.91 10.86
CA LYS A 15 -11.13 3.76 12.19
C LYS A 15 -12.31 4.70 12.42
N GLU A 16 -12.17 5.97 12.01
CA GLU A 16 -13.23 6.96 12.15
C GLU A 16 -14.49 6.58 11.37
N ASN A 17 -14.32 5.94 10.22
CA ASN A 17 -15.42 5.54 9.36
C ASN A 17 -15.94 4.14 9.66
N GLY A 18 -15.43 3.47 10.68
CA GLY A 18 -15.85 2.12 11.05
C GLY A 18 -15.40 1.06 10.05
N THR A 19 -14.38 1.35 9.25
CA THR A 19 -13.85 0.41 8.27
C THR A 19 -13.09 -0.71 8.96
N ASN A 20 -13.28 -1.94 8.49
CA ASN A 20 -12.63 -3.10 9.08
C ASN A 20 -11.24 -3.38 8.51
N PHE A 21 -10.89 -2.78 7.38
CA PHE A 21 -9.60 -3.00 6.73
C PHE A 21 -9.18 -1.78 5.93
N VAL A 22 -7.88 -1.72 5.63
CA VAL A 22 -7.27 -0.67 4.81
C VAL A 22 -6.58 -1.33 3.61
N GLN A 23 -6.86 -0.81 2.43
CA GLN A 23 -6.22 -1.22 1.18
C GLN A 23 -5.28 -0.12 0.71
N LEU A 24 -4.07 -0.51 0.31
CA LEU A 24 -3.06 0.42 -0.24
C LEU A 24 -2.47 -0.19 -1.50
N ASP A 25 -2.05 0.67 -2.41
CA ASP A 25 -1.35 0.24 -3.61
C ASP A 25 -0.06 1.04 -3.77
N ILE A 26 0.96 0.42 -4.37
CA ILE A 26 2.27 1.04 -4.50
C ILE A 26 3.05 0.42 -5.65
N ARG A 27 3.93 1.22 -6.28
CA ARG A 27 4.79 0.74 -7.35
C ARG A 27 5.86 -0.20 -6.81
N GLU A 28 6.21 -1.21 -7.60
CA GLU A 28 7.25 -2.18 -7.22
C GLU A 28 8.60 -1.53 -6.93
N THR A 29 8.85 -0.34 -7.51
CA THR A 29 10.11 0.38 -7.33
C THR A 29 10.25 1.05 -5.96
N GLN A 30 9.19 1.12 -5.20
CA GLN A 30 9.16 1.76 -3.87
C GLN A 30 9.48 0.74 -2.78
N GLU A 31 10.69 0.19 -2.82
CA GLU A 31 11.10 -0.89 -1.91
C GLU A 31 11.00 -0.53 -0.43
N ALA A 32 11.43 0.68 -0.06
CA ALA A 32 11.38 1.11 1.34
C ALA A 32 9.95 1.18 1.86
N ALA A 33 9.02 1.66 1.02
CA ALA A 33 7.61 1.73 1.39
C ALA A 33 6.99 0.34 1.48
N ILE A 34 7.38 -0.57 0.59
CA ILE A 34 6.92 -1.96 0.61
C ILE A 34 7.33 -2.64 1.93
N GLN A 35 8.59 -2.45 2.34
CA GLN A 35 9.09 -3.01 3.60
C GLN A 35 8.34 -2.41 4.79
N LEU A 36 8.05 -1.11 4.73
CA LEU A 36 7.29 -0.45 5.80
C LEU A 36 5.87 -1.02 5.89
N PHE A 37 5.19 -1.22 4.75
CA PHE A 37 3.86 -1.80 4.74
C PHE A 37 3.86 -3.18 5.38
N LYS A 38 4.82 -4.02 5.00
CA LYS A 38 4.97 -5.36 5.57
C LYS A 38 5.21 -5.31 7.08
N SER A 39 6.05 -4.37 7.54
CA SER A 39 6.35 -4.22 8.97
C SER A 39 5.14 -3.76 9.78
N LYS A 40 4.19 -3.09 9.13
CA LYS A 40 2.95 -2.63 9.76
C LYS A 40 1.82 -3.66 9.68
N GLY A 41 2.09 -4.87 9.19
CA GLY A 41 1.11 -5.93 9.12
C GLY A 41 0.28 -5.97 7.86
N TYR A 42 0.65 -5.20 6.84
CA TYR A 42 -0.02 -5.26 5.54
C TYR A 42 0.44 -6.49 4.78
N LYS A 43 -0.51 -7.11 4.08
CA LYS A 43 -0.24 -8.30 3.27
C LYS A 43 -0.38 -7.97 1.79
N HIS A 44 0.57 -8.46 0.99
CA HIS A 44 0.53 -8.35 -0.46
C HIS A 44 -0.46 -9.38 -0.99
N TRP A 45 -1.58 -8.92 -1.55
CA TRP A 45 -2.63 -9.84 -2.02
C TRP A 45 -2.81 -9.84 -3.52
N GLY A 46 -2.24 -8.89 -4.23
CA GLY A 46 -2.39 -8.82 -5.67
C GLY A 46 -1.32 -7.97 -6.33
N THR A 47 -1.18 -8.12 -7.65
CA THR A 47 -0.21 -7.40 -8.46
C THR A 47 -0.86 -6.97 -9.77
N ASN A 48 -0.67 -5.70 -10.14
CA ASN A 48 -1.05 -5.20 -11.45
C ASN A 48 0.22 -5.09 -12.31
N PRO A 49 0.37 -5.92 -13.35
CA PRO A 49 1.59 -5.90 -14.17
C PRO A 49 1.74 -4.64 -15.02
N ASN A 50 0.68 -3.87 -15.19
CA ASN A 50 0.66 -2.64 -15.99
C ASN A 50 0.24 -1.43 -15.16
N TYR A 51 0.71 -1.36 -13.93
CA TYR A 51 0.32 -0.32 -12.98
C TYR A 51 0.73 1.08 -13.42
N ALA A 52 1.94 1.21 -13.99
CA ALA A 52 2.45 2.49 -14.46
C ALA A 52 3.37 2.27 -15.65
N LEU A 53 3.50 3.29 -16.50
CA LEU A 53 4.44 3.30 -17.62
C LEU A 53 5.45 4.41 -17.36
N VAL A 54 6.72 4.03 -17.23
CA VAL A 54 7.82 4.97 -16.96
C VAL A 54 8.93 4.71 -17.96
N ASP A 55 9.28 5.71 -18.76
CA ASP A 55 10.34 5.64 -19.78
C ASP A 55 10.18 4.43 -20.69
N GLY A 56 8.95 4.15 -21.13
CA GLY A 56 8.64 3.05 -22.02
C GLY A 56 8.64 1.67 -21.36
N LYS A 57 8.78 1.60 -20.05
CA LYS A 57 8.77 0.35 -19.30
C LYS A 57 7.56 0.24 -18.42
N ASN A 58 6.92 -0.93 -18.43
CA ASN A 58 5.82 -1.21 -17.51
C ASN A 58 6.35 -1.45 -16.11
N ILE A 59 5.80 -0.73 -15.14
CA ILE A 59 6.12 -0.89 -13.73
C ILE A 59 4.94 -1.58 -13.07
N LYS A 60 5.21 -2.63 -12.32
CA LYS A 60 4.19 -3.36 -11.58
C LYS A 60 3.74 -2.56 -10.37
N GLY A 61 2.47 -2.73 -10.00
CA GLY A 61 1.93 -2.19 -8.76
C GLY A 61 1.51 -3.32 -7.85
N PHE A 62 1.78 -3.19 -6.58
CA PHE A 62 1.41 -4.17 -5.56
C PHE A 62 0.25 -3.65 -4.74
N TYR A 63 -0.70 -4.53 -4.45
CA TYR A 63 -1.84 -4.23 -3.61
C TYR A 63 -1.65 -4.84 -2.24
N PHE A 64 -1.81 -4.03 -1.21
CA PHE A 64 -1.65 -4.43 0.18
C PHE A 64 -2.95 -4.25 0.95
N LEU A 65 -3.18 -5.12 1.91
CA LEU A 65 -4.38 -5.12 2.73
C LEU A 65 -4.01 -5.36 4.19
N LYS A 66 -4.62 -4.59 5.08
CA LYS A 66 -4.49 -4.82 6.52
C LYS A 66 -5.87 -4.82 7.16
N GLN A 67 -6.15 -5.84 7.95
CA GLN A 67 -7.38 -5.92 8.72
C GLN A 67 -7.21 -5.14 10.02
N LEU A 68 -8.13 -4.22 10.30
CA LEU A 68 -8.09 -3.37 11.50
C LEU A 68 -8.82 -4.00 12.68
N LYS A 69 -9.73 -4.92 12.41
CA LYS A 69 -10.51 -5.62 13.44
C LYS A 69 -10.43 -7.12 13.28
#